data_45fcc401cbd94d136dd0c3543c47fa1e
#
_entry.id   45fcc401cbd94d136dd0c3543c47fa1e
#
_cell.length_a   1.000
_cell.length_b   1.000
_cell.length_c   1.000
_cell.angle_alpha   90.00
_cell.angle_beta   90.00
_cell.angle_gamma   90.00
#
_symmetry.space_group_name_H-M   'P 1'
#
loop_
_entity.id
_entity.type
_entity.pdbx_description
1 polymer ?
#
loop_
_entity_poly.entity_id
_entity_poly.type
_entity_poly.pdbx_seq_one_letter_code
_entity_poly.pdbx_strand_id
1 'polypeptide(L)'
;MKYFVEVKIPHSSDILLELDDTHSPNTVGDLIKKLPFTVDLNVWGDEIYTSKSPVSQPEENAKSPVNLNDVAYWPTGKAICLFYGPTPMGKPGEIMPASPVNIIGKIVSPDKTILDGVNSERATFRLKL
;
A
#
# COMPACT_ATOMS: atom_id res chain seq x y z
N MET A 1 2.41 -12.54 12.35
CA MET A 1 1.13 -13.01 11.79
C MET A 1 0.90 -12.39 10.42
N LYS A 2 0.34 -13.16 9.53
CA LYS A 2 0.11 -12.71 8.15
C LYS A 2 -1.38 -12.69 7.84
N TYR A 3 -1.77 -11.71 7.02
CA TYR A 3 -3.16 -11.52 6.61
C TYR A 3 -3.17 -11.30 5.10
N PHE A 4 -4.20 -11.80 4.42
CA PHE A 4 -4.41 -11.49 3.01
C PHE A 4 -5.54 -10.48 2.89
N VAL A 5 -5.28 -9.41 2.14
CA VAL A 5 -6.23 -8.32 1.92
C VAL A 5 -6.43 -8.16 0.42
N GLU A 6 -7.70 -8.11 0.01
CA GLU A 6 -8.05 -7.84 -1.38
C GLU A 6 -8.37 -6.35 -1.54
N VAL A 7 -7.83 -5.75 -2.60
CA VAL A 7 -8.20 -4.41 -3.02
C VAL A 7 -9.08 -4.58 -4.25
N LYS A 8 -10.37 -4.36 -4.07
CA LYS A 8 -11.38 -4.54 -5.12
C LYS A 8 -11.55 -3.23 -5.88
N ILE A 9 -11.23 -3.25 -7.17
CA ILE A 9 -11.35 -2.09 -8.06
C ILE A 9 -12.44 -2.40 -9.08
N PRO A 10 -13.53 -1.61 -9.15
CA PRO A 10 -14.60 -1.86 -10.12
C PRO A 10 -14.07 -1.91 -11.55
N HIS A 11 -14.51 -2.91 -12.31
CA HIS A 11 -14.16 -3.09 -13.73
C HIS A 11 -12.66 -3.31 -13.97
N SER A 12 -11.92 -3.74 -12.95
CA SER A 12 -10.48 -4.00 -13.06
C SER A 12 -10.13 -5.27 -12.29
N SER A 13 -8.88 -5.71 -12.44
CA SER A 13 -8.38 -6.84 -11.67
C SER A 13 -8.20 -6.44 -10.20
N ASP A 14 -8.54 -7.36 -9.30
CA ASP A 14 -8.29 -7.16 -7.88
C ASP A 14 -6.78 -7.17 -7.60
N ILE A 15 -6.36 -6.42 -6.60
CA ILE A 15 -4.99 -6.48 -6.09
C ILE A 15 -5.02 -7.33 -4.82
N LEU A 16 -4.11 -8.29 -4.72
CA LEU A 16 -3.97 -9.11 -3.52
C LEU A 16 -2.71 -8.70 -2.78
N LEU A 17 -2.88 -8.38 -1.50
CA LEU A 17 -1.80 -7.99 -0.60
C LEU A 17 -1.62 -9.07 0.46
N GLU A 18 -0.35 -9.33 0.83
CA GLU A 18 -0.02 -10.11 2.01
C GLU A 18 0.52 -9.13 3.05
N LEU A 19 -0.21 -8.93 4.14
CA LEU A 19 0.24 -8.08 5.24
C LEU A 19 0.93 -8.92 6.28
N ASP A 20 2.01 -8.39 6.85
CA ASP A 20 2.81 -9.05 7.88
C ASP A 20 3.06 -8.02 8.97
N ASP A 21 2.68 -8.34 10.19
CA ASP A 21 2.76 -7.39 11.32
C ASP A 21 4.11 -7.38 12.02
N THR A 22 5.12 -8.04 11.46
CA THR A 22 6.44 -8.17 12.09
C THR A 22 7.11 -6.82 12.34
N HIS A 23 7.07 -5.92 11.37
CA HIS A 23 7.76 -4.62 11.46
C HIS A 23 6.88 -3.50 11.97
N SER A 24 5.57 -3.57 11.72
CA SER A 24 4.62 -2.51 12.05
C SER A 24 3.34 -3.09 12.64
N PRO A 25 3.43 -3.71 13.83
CA PRO A 25 2.27 -4.43 14.40
C PRO A 25 1.07 -3.52 14.68
N ASN A 26 1.30 -2.29 15.14
CA ASN A 26 0.19 -1.38 15.44
C ASN A 26 -0.49 -0.88 14.17
N THR A 27 0.30 -0.60 13.14
CA THR A 27 -0.23 -0.13 11.85
C THR A 27 -1.04 -1.23 11.18
N VAL A 28 -0.51 -2.45 11.10
CA VAL A 28 -1.24 -3.60 10.54
C VAL A 28 -2.50 -3.88 11.35
N GLY A 29 -2.40 -3.89 12.67
CA GLY A 29 -3.56 -4.11 13.54
C GLY A 29 -4.67 -3.10 13.32
N ASP A 30 -4.33 -1.83 13.18
CA ASP A 30 -5.30 -0.76 12.93
C ASP A 30 -5.98 -0.98 11.57
N LEU A 31 -5.20 -1.30 10.53
CA LEU A 31 -5.73 -1.54 9.20
C LEU A 31 -6.72 -2.72 9.21
N ILE A 32 -6.31 -3.86 9.75
CA ILE A 32 -7.16 -5.07 9.80
C ILE A 32 -8.44 -4.80 10.57
N LYS A 33 -8.34 -4.09 11.70
CA LYS A 33 -9.50 -3.77 12.54
C LYS A 33 -10.54 -2.94 11.79
N LYS A 34 -10.12 -2.11 10.85
CA LYS A 34 -11.01 -1.18 10.14
C LYS A 34 -11.55 -1.72 8.83
N LEU A 35 -11.10 -2.89 8.39
CA LEU A 35 -11.63 -3.52 7.18
C LEU A 35 -13.11 -3.92 7.37
N PRO A 36 -13.96 -3.86 6.32
CA PRO A 36 -13.65 -3.29 5.01
C PRO A 36 -13.79 -1.78 4.99
N PHE A 37 -13.08 -1.13 4.09
CA PHE A 37 -13.23 0.30 3.87
C PHE A 37 -13.00 0.65 2.40
N THR A 38 -13.57 1.79 1.99
CA THR A 38 -13.44 2.28 0.61
C THR A 38 -12.60 3.54 0.61
N VAL A 39 -11.69 3.64 -0.35
CA VAL A 39 -10.75 4.75 -0.48
C VAL A 39 -10.66 5.17 -1.95
N ASP A 40 -10.06 6.33 -2.19
CA ASP A 40 -9.68 6.75 -3.53
C ASP A 40 -8.23 6.32 -3.77
N LEU A 41 -7.93 5.80 -4.96
CA LEU A 41 -6.59 5.46 -5.39
C LEU A 41 -6.01 6.59 -6.22
N ASN A 42 -4.72 6.86 -6.01
CA ASN A 42 -3.94 7.84 -6.74
C ASN A 42 -2.64 7.20 -7.20
N VAL A 43 -1.99 7.80 -8.19
CA VAL A 43 -0.76 7.25 -8.77
C VAL A 43 0.33 8.32 -8.72
N TRP A 44 1.55 7.91 -8.33
CA TRP A 44 2.73 8.75 -8.29
C TRP A 44 3.93 7.93 -8.77
N GLY A 45 4.29 8.08 -10.05
CA GLY A 45 5.25 7.17 -10.67
C GLY A 45 4.68 5.76 -10.65
N ASP A 46 5.47 4.80 -10.19
CA ASP A 46 5.02 3.41 -10.03
C ASP A 46 4.63 3.12 -8.57
N GLU A 47 3.97 4.07 -7.95
CA GLU A 47 3.35 3.91 -6.63
C GLU A 47 1.85 4.20 -6.74
N ILE A 48 1.04 3.29 -6.20
CA ILE A 48 -0.39 3.53 -5.98
C ILE A 48 -0.55 3.88 -4.50
N TYR A 49 -1.23 4.98 -4.20
CA TYR A 49 -1.47 5.37 -2.81
C TYR A 49 -2.92 5.78 -2.61
N THR A 50 -3.39 5.63 -1.37
CA THR A 50 -4.80 5.89 -1.04
C THR A 50 -5.01 7.29 -0.49
N SER A 51 -6.21 7.83 -0.73
CA SER A 51 -6.73 8.99 -0.01
C SER A 51 -7.90 8.53 0.86
N LYS A 52 -8.14 9.24 1.95
CA LYS A 52 -9.30 8.99 2.84
C LYS A 52 -9.24 7.64 3.54
N SER A 53 -8.03 7.11 3.76
CA SER A 53 -7.86 5.89 4.55
C SER A 53 -8.26 6.14 6.00
N PRO A 54 -8.98 5.20 6.65
CA PRO A 54 -9.34 5.33 8.06
C PRO A 54 -8.18 4.99 9.01
N VAL A 55 -7.06 4.49 8.48
CA VAL A 55 -5.88 4.13 9.28
C VAL A 55 -5.18 5.41 9.73
N SER A 56 -4.89 5.52 11.03
CA SER A 56 -4.21 6.68 11.59
C SER A 56 -3.21 6.20 12.63
N GLN A 57 -1.93 6.15 12.25
CA GLN A 57 -0.84 5.68 13.10
C GLN A 57 0.38 6.57 12.94
N PRO A 58 1.20 6.71 13.99
CA PRO A 58 2.49 7.38 13.88
C PRO A 58 3.49 6.51 13.15
N GLU A 59 4.69 7.03 12.95
CA GLU A 59 5.81 6.24 12.45
C GLU A 59 6.05 5.03 13.35
N GLU A 60 6.26 3.89 12.71
CA GLU A 60 6.51 2.62 13.40
C GLU A 60 7.58 1.88 12.61
N ASN A 61 8.83 1.96 13.07
CA ASN A 61 9.99 1.44 12.35
C ASN A 61 10.04 1.95 10.90
N ALA A 62 9.67 3.20 10.70
CA ALA A 62 9.57 3.82 9.38
C ALA A 62 10.93 3.84 8.69
N LYS A 63 10.94 3.56 7.39
CA LYS A 63 12.18 3.49 6.62
C LYS A 63 12.01 4.02 5.20
N SER A 64 13.15 4.30 4.57
CA SER A 64 13.32 4.58 3.14
C SER A 64 14.76 4.24 2.77
N PRO A 65 15.06 3.79 1.52
CA PRO A 65 14.11 3.48 0.47
C PRO A 65 13.33 2.19 0.80
N VAL A 66 12.35 1.87 -0.04
CA VAL A 66 11.59 0.62 0.09
C VAL A 66 12.04 -0.39 -0.97
N ASN A 67 11.54 -1.63 -0.86
CA ASN A 67 11.81 -2.69 -1.81
C ASN A 67 10.68 -2.81 -2.83
N LEU A 68 10.99 -3.39 -3.99
CA LEU A 68 9.98 -3.67 -5.01
C LEU A 68 8.84 -4.50 -4.41
N ASN A 69 7.63 -4.10 -4.72
CA ASN A 69 6.38 -4.70 -4.25
C ASN A 69 6.09 -4.53 -2.75
N ASP A 70 6.82 -3.67 -2.06
CA ASP A 70 6.48 -3.35 -0.69
C ASP A 70 5.12 -2.66 -0.60
N VAL A 71 4.35 -3.05 0.40
CA VAL A 71 3.15 -2.34 0.85
C VAL A 71 3.52 -1.63 2.13
N ALA A 72 3.19 -0.35 2.21
CA ALA A 72 3.58 0.47 3.34
C ALA A 72 2.47 1.45 3.73
N TYR A 73 2.60 2.00 4.92
CA TYR A 73 1.73 3.07 5.40
C TYR A 73 2.55 4.35 5.55
N TRP A 74 2.07 5.42 4.94
CA TRP A 74 2.71 6.74 5.00
C TRP A 74 2.00 7.60 6.04
N PRO A 75 2.59 7.80 7.24
CA PRO A 75 1.91 8.50 8.33
C PRO A 75 1.53 9.95 8.01
N THR A 76 2.40 10.66 7.30
CA THR A 76 2.17 12.08 6.96
C THR A 76 0.87 12.28 6.19
N GLY A 77 0.58 11.40 5.22
CA GLY A 77 -0.63 11.49 4.40
C GLY A 77 -1.70 10.51 4.79
N LYS A 78 -1.49 9.72 5.83
CA LYS A 78 -2.39 8.63 6.24
C LYS A 78 -2.75 7.73 5.07
N ALA A 79 -1.77 7.41 4.24
CA ALA A 79 -1.97 6.69 2.98
C ALA A 79 -1.39 5.29 3.05
N ILE A 80 -2.10 4.33 2.45
CA ILE A 80 -1.58 3.00 2.18
C ILE A 80 -0.93 3.07 0.81
N CYS A 81 0.33 2.64 0.70
CA CYS A 81 1.15 2.80 -0.50
C CYS A 81 1.57 1.45 -1.04
N LEU A 82 1.43 1.26 -2.35
CA LEU A 82 1.82 0.05 -3.05
C LEU A 82 2.94 0.43 -4.03
N PHE A 83 4.16 -0.05 -3.77
CA PHE A 83 5.34 0.32 -4.55
C PHE A 83 5.67 -0.80 -5.54
N TYR A 84 5.20 -0.67 -6.79
CA TYR A 84 5.43 -1.69 -7.81
C TYR A 84 6.52 -1.30 -8.81
N GLY A 85 7.24 -0.21 -8.54
CA GLY A 85 8.36 0.27 -9.35
C GLY A 85 8.87 1.59 -8.81
N PRO A 86 9.74 2.30 -9.54
CA PRO A 86 10.33 3.55 -9.07
C PRO A 86 9.30 4.67 -8.99
N THR A 87 9.51 5.55 -7.99
CA THR A 87 8.76 6.80 -7.86
C THR A 87 9.53 7.92 -8.57
N PRO A 88 8.93 9.13 -8.71
CA PRO A 88 9.66 10.28 -9.28
C PRO A 88 10.85 10.74 -8.44
N MET A 89 11.03 10.21 -7.22
CA MET A 89 12.14 10.56 -6.34
C MET A 89 13.18 9.44 -6.29
N GLY A 90 14.38 9.79 -5.84
CA GLY A 90 15.45 8.83 -5.61
C GLY A 90 16.42 8.70 -6.76
N LYS A 91 17.44 7.87 -6.56
CA LYS A 91 18.47 7.57 -7.53
C LYS A 91 18.06 6.38 -8.38
N PRO A 92 18.68 6.15 -9.55
CA PRO A 92 18.43 4.95 -10.32
C PRO A 92 18.61 3.69 -9.45
N GLY A 93 17.65 2.78 -9.52
CA GLY A 93 17.66 1.55 -8.72
C GLY A 93 17.05 1.67 -7.34
N GLU A 94 16.70 2.88 -6.89
CA GLU A 94 16.02 3.09 -5.62
C GLU A 94 14.53 3.32 -5.84
N ILE A 95 13.73 2.81 -4.88
CA ILE A 95 12.31 3.15 -4.81
C ILE A 95 12.13 4.01 -3.56
N MET A 96 11.95 5.32 -3.78
CA MET A 96 11.96 6.31 -2.70
C MET A 96 10.55 6.81 -2.41
N PRO A 97 10.02 6.59 -1.19
CA PRO A 97 8.76 7.22 -0.79
C PRO A 97 8.96 8.72 -0.55
N ALA A 98 7.86 9.48 -0.49
CA ALA A 98 7.91 10.92 -0.24
C ALA A 98 8.57 11.26 1.10
N SER A 99 8.38 10.40 2.10
CA SER A 99 9.08 10.42 3.39
C SER A 99 9.02 9.01 3.97
N PRO A 100 9.75 8.71 5.07
CA PRO A 100 9.79 7.34 5.61
C PRO A 100 8.41 6.76 5.87
N VAL A 101 8.28 5.46 5.60
CA VAL A 101 7.02 4.73 5.68
C VAL A 101 7.13 3.49 6.56
N ASN A 102 5.99 3.09 7.15
CA ASN A 102 5.89 1.85 7.93
C ASN A 102 5.64 0.70 6.96
N ILE A 103 6.56 -0.25 6.89
CA ILE A 103 6.40 -1.41 6.01
C ILE A 103 5.37 -2.36 6.63
N ILE A 104 4.34 -2.72 5.85
CA ILE A 104 3.24 -3.55 6.35
C ILE A 104 3.00 -4.81 5.52
N GLY A 105 3.68 -5.00 4.39
CA GLY A 105 3.47 -6.20 3.61
C GLY A 105 4.03 -6.13 2.20
N LYS A 106 3.47 -6.98 1.34
CA LYS A 106 3.88 -7.10 -0.06
C LYS A 106 2.68 -7.27 -0.99
N ILE A 107 2.84 -6.79 -2.23
CA ILE A 107 1.89 -7.04 -3.30
C ILE A 107 2.13 -8.48 -3.78
N VAL A 108 1.06 -9.29 -3.75
CA VAL A 108 1.12 -10.68 -4.24
C VAL A 108 0.76 -10.73 -5.72
N SER A 109 -0.31 -10.03 -6.11
CA SER A 109 -0.82 -9.98 -7.49
C SER A 109 -1.67 -8.72 -7.68
N PRO A 110 -1.91 -8.29 -8.92
CA PRO A 110 -1.37 -8.76 -10.18
C PRO A 110 0.06 -8.23 -10.42
N ASP A 111 0.63 -8.55 -11.59
CA ASP A 111 1.96 -8.08 -11.94
C ASP A 111 1.94 -6.60 -12.38
N LYS A 112 3.13 -6.06 -12.64
CA LYS A 112 3.32 -4.65 -12.99
C LYS A 112 2.49 -4.22 -14.20
N THR A 113 2.31 -5.08 -15.18
CA THR A 113 1.55 -4.75 -16.40
C THR A 113 0.12 -4.34 -16.07
N ILE A 114 -0.52 -5.08 -15.17
CA ILE A 114 -1.88 -4.78 -14.72
C ILE A 114 -1.89 -3.56 -13.80
N LEU A 115 -0.92 -3.47 -12.89
CA LEU A 115 -0.83 -2.35 -11.94
C LEU A 115 -0.60 -1.01 -12.67
N ASP A 116 0.14 -1.02 -13.78
CA ASP A 116 0.34 0.16 -14.61
C ASP A 116 -0.98 0.71 -15.19
N GLY A 117 -2.00 -0.11 -15.28
CA GLY A 117 -3.32 0.30 -15.77
C GLY A 117 -4.22 0.96 -14.73
N VAL A 118 -3.80 0.97 -13.47
CA VAL A 118 -4.59 1.58 -12.39
C VAL A 118 -4.47 3.10 -12.48
N ASN A 119 -5.61 3.77 -12.41
CA ASN A 119 -5.70 5.23 -12.44
C ASN A 119 -6.39 5.73 -11.16
N SER A 120 -6.77 7.00 -11.15
CA SER A 120 -7.52 7.58 -10.05
C SER A 120 -8.91 6.95 -9.98
N GLU A 121 -9.09 5.98 -9.11
CA GLU A 121 -10.30 5.15 -8.99
C GLU A 121 -10.63 4.94 -7.53
N ARG A 122 -11.88 4.54 -7.27
CA ARG A 122 -12.27 4.09 -5.93
C ARG A 122 -11.98 2.60 -5.80
N ALA A 123 -11.60 2.21 -4.59
CA ALA A 123 -11.32 0.81 -4.30
C ALA A 123 -11.79 0.45 -2.89
N THR A 124 -12.18 -0.81 -2.72
CA THR A 124 -12.55 -1.34 -1.41
C THR A 124 -11.50 -2.33 -0.95
N PHE A 125 -10.94 -2.07 0.22
CA PHE A 125 -10.04 -2.99 0.92
C PHE A 125 -10.88 -3.91 1.79
N ARG A 126 -10.65 -5.21 1.69
CA ARG A 126 -11.34 -6.18 2.53
C ARG A 126 -10.45 -7.37 2.84
N LEU A 127 -10.70 -7.99 3.99
CA LEU A 127 -9.98 -9.21 4.37
C LEU A 127 -10.38 -10.34 3.43
N LYS A 128 -9.38 -11.05 2.92
CA LYS A 128 -9.64 -12.25 2.12
C LYS A 128 -9.83 -13.44 3.06
N LEU A 129 -10.95 -14.08 2.93
CA LEU A 129 -11.29 -15.26 3.73
C LEU A 129 -10.92 -16.55 3.01
#